data_86d1e4507ef86b593c5c5a9052b6ee1f
#
_entry.id   86d1e4507ef86b593c5c5a9052b6ee1f
#
_cell.length_a   1.000
_cell.length_b   1.000
_cell.length_c   1.000
_cell.angle_alpha   90.00
_cell.angle_beta   90.00
_cell.angle_gamma   90.00
#
_symmetry.space_group_name_H-M   'P 1'
#
loop_
_entity.id
_entity.type
_entity.pdbx_description
1 polymer ?
#
loop_
_entity_poly.entity_id
_entity_poly.type
_entity_poly.pdbx_seq_one_letter_code
_entity_poly.pdbx_strand_id
1 'polypeptide(L)'
;YHIYAEIGVYDSQNLVSGLIDILLIRDKEFIILDWKTNKAPIRFESGYYDKKLDGTLDLNNFIYKEEYFGAPLDHLADSIGNHYAMQLSTYANLVESWGYKNVGIILCHIRTIQNQFQDENEEDEEVVEMYDIPYLKNEVGMMIADYSSKHIYKTAKTLF
;
A
#
# COMPACT_ATOMS: atom_id res chain seq x y z
N TYR A 1 3.89 -18.89 -13.92
CA TYR A 1 4.56 -17.79 -13.24
C TYR A 1 5.77 -18.30 -12.45
N HIS A 2 6.86 -17.54 -12.51
CA HIS A 2 7.96 -17.67 -11.57
C HIS A 2 7.65 -16.81 -10.35
N ILE A 3 7.87 -17.37 -9.16
CA ILE A 3 7.53 -16.72 -7.88
C ILE A 3 8.84 -16.28 -7.21
N TYR A 4 8.90 -15.00 -6.87
CA TYR A 4 10.02 -14.42 -6.13
C TYR A 4 9.50 -13.78 -4.85
N ALA A 5 10.11 -14.10 -3.71
CA ALA A 5 9.76 -13.54 -2.42
C ALA A 5 10.83 -12.55 -1.95
N GLU A 6 10.39 -11.51 -1.22
CA GLU A 6 11.25 -10.52 -0.59
C GLU A 6 12.24 -9.85 -1.56
N ILE A 7 11.71 -9.34 -2.69
CA ILE A 7 12.53 -8.72 -3.74
C ILE A 7 12.73 -7.23 -3.48
N GLY A 8 14.00 -6.84 -3.29
CA GLY A 8 14.40 -5.44 -3.24
C GLY A 8 14.30 -4.78 -4.61
N VAL A 9 13.60 -3.64 -4.66
CA VAL A 9 13.45 -2.80 -5.85
C VAL A 9 13.99 -1.40 -5.57
N TYR A 10 14.65 -0.78 -6.55
CA TYR A 10 15.21 0.55 -6.35
C TYR A 10 15.36 1.34 -7.64
N ASP A 11 15.34 2.67 -7.51
CA ASP A 11 15.74 3.64 -8.51
C ASP A 11 16.82 4.55 -7.87
N SER A 12 18.06 4.41 -8.32
CA SER A 12 19.18 5.18 -7.81
C SER A 12 19.19 6.63 -8.26
N GLN A 13 18.48 6.98 -9.34
CA GLN A 13 18.40 8.35 -9.84
C GLN A 13 17.45 9.18 -8.99
N ASN A 14 16.31 8.62 -8.61
CA ASN A 14 15.30 9.27 -7.80
C ASN A 14 15.41 8.93 -6.31
N LEU A 15 16.37 8.09 -5.91
CA LEU A 15 16.60 7.65 -4.53
C LEU A 15 15.36 6.99 -3.91
N VAL A 16 14.67 6.19 -4.68
CA VAL A 16 13.47 5.45 -4.25
C VAL A 16 13.81 3.97 -4.17
N SER A 17 13.39 3.33 -3.09
CA SER A 17 13.57 1.88 -2.91
C SER A 17 12.41 1.26 -2.15
N GLY A 18 12.28 -0.04 -2.25
CA GLY A 18 11.27 -0.81 -1.52
C GLY A 18 11.58 -2.29 -1.50
N LEU A 19 10.73 -3.04 -0.80
CA LEU A 19 10.76 -4.49 -0.72
C LEU A 19 9.38 -5.01 -1.12
N ILE A 20 9.34 -5.87 -2.11
CA ILE A 20 8.11 -6.53 -2.58
C ILE A 20 8.03 -7.89 -1.87
N ASP A 21 6.91 -8.17 -1.20
CA ASP A 21 6.72 -9.44 -0.49
C ASP A 21 6.71 -10.60 -1.48
N ILE A 22 5.88 -10.53 -2.52
CA ILE A 22 5.83 -11.54 -3.59
C ILE A 22 5.72 -10.85 -4.95
N LEU A 23 6.63 -11.23 -5.86
CA LEU A 23 6.62 -10.85 -7.26
C LEU A 23 6.42 -12.08 -8.13
N LEU A 24 5.34 -12.10 -8.90
CA LEU A 24 5.03 -13.16 -9.85
C LEU A 24 5.38 -12.69 -11.25
N ILE A 25 6.25 -13.42 -11.95
CA ILE A 25 6.67 -13.08 -13.32
C ILE A 25 6.31 -14.19 -14.29
N ARG A 26 5.72 -13.83 -15.42
CA ARG A 26 5.52 -14.68 -16.56
C ARG A 26 5.84 -13.90 -17.83
N ASP A 27 6.83 -14.36 -18.58
CA ASP A 27 7.36 -13.69 -19.78
C ASP A 27 7.83 -12.26 -19.46
N LYS A 28 7.13 -11.25 -19.98
CA LYS A 28 7.37 -9.83 -19.72
C LYS A 28 6.29 -9.19 -18.86
N GLU A 29 5.42 -9.99 -18.26
CA GLU A 29 4.34 -9.52 -17.40
C GLU A 29 4.63 -9.87 -15.93
N PHE A 30 4.14 -9.04 -15.02
CA PHE A 30 4.27 -9.30 -13.59
C PHE A 30 3.02 -8.91 -12.81
N ILE A 31 2.86 -9.58 -11.66
CA ILE A 31 1.88 -9.28 -10.62
C ILE A 31 2.64 -9.06 -9.32
N ILE A 32 2.26 -8.04 -8.55
CA ILE A 32 2.71 -7.85 -7.17
C ILE A 32 1.63 -8.37 -6.24
N LEU A 33 2.04 -9.11 -5.19
CA LEU A 33 1.19 -9.48 -4.08
C LEU A 33 1.88 -9.06 -2.79
N ASP A 34 1.14 -8.41 -1.90
CA ASP A 34 1.64 -7.88 -0.65
C ASP A 34 0.72 -8.27 0.51
N TRP A 35 1.30 -8.59 1.67
CA TRP A 35 0.58 -9.03 2.86
C TRP A 35 0.37 -7.88 3.83
N LYS A 36 -0.83 -7.81 4.39
CA LYS A 36 -1.13 -6.87 5.48
C LYS A 36 -1.86 -7.59 6.61
N THR A 37 -1.48 -7.28 7.85
CA THR A 37 -2.03 -7.92 9.06
C THR A 37 -2.65 -6.93 10.04
N ASN A 38 -3.04 -5.74 9.57
CA ASN A 38 -3.69 -4.75 10.43
C ASN A 38 -5.10 -5.20 10.89
N LYS A 39 -5.46 -4.84 12.12
CA LYS A 39 -6.72 -5.28 12.76
C LYS A 39 -7.99 -4.75 12.07
N ALA A 40 -7.92 -3.51 11.57
CA ALA A 40 -9.06 -2.87 10.92
C ALA A 40 -9.17 -3.29 9.44
N PRO A 41 -10.38 -3.42 8.89
CA PRO A 41 -10.59 -3.57 7.45
C PRO A 41 -9.93 -2.44 6.66
N ILE A 42 -9.44 -2.76 5.46
CA ILE A 42 -8.83 -1.76 4.58
C ILE A 42 -9.94 -0.92 3.95
N ARG A 43 -9.79 0.40 4.05
CA ARG A 43 -10.69 1.39 3.48
C ARG A 43 -9.94 2.34 2.58
N PHE A 44 -10.61 2.78 1.51
CA PHE A 44 -10.10 3.78 0.56
C PHE A 44 -10.71 5.18 0.81
N GLU A 45 -11.67 5.26 1.71
CA GLU A 45 -12.22 6.52 2.22
C GLU A 45 -11.40 7.00 3.43
N SER A 46 -11.25 8.31 3.56
CA SER A 46 -10.62 8.91 4.73
C SER A 46 -11.49 8.77 5.97
N GLY A 47 -10.88 8.41 7.09
CA GLY A 47 -11.55 8.23 8.36
C GLY A 47 -10.89 7.18 9.26
N TYR A 48 -11.61 6.80 10.29
CA TYR A 48 -11.15 5.80 11.26
C TYR A 48 -12.33 5.03 11.88
N TYR A 49 -12.04 3.84 12.38
CA TYR A 49 -12.99 3.10 13.20
C TYR A 49 -13.00 3.64 14.62
N ASP A 50 -14.20 3.91 15.17
CA ASP A 50 -14.35 4.33 16.55
C ASP A 50 -13.97 3.21 17.52
N LYS A 51 -13.87 3.54 18.81
CA LYS A 51 -13.53 2.60 19.87
C LYS A 51 -14.75 2.29 20.72
N LYS A 52 -14.89 1.02 21.08
CA LYS A 52 -15.84 0.57 22.10
C LYS A 52 -15.36 1.00 23.49
N LEU A 53 -16.22 0.86 24.50
CA LEU A 53 -15.91 1.20 25.90
C LEU A 53 -14.70 0.42 26.47
N ASP A 54 -14.43 -0.76 25.96
CA ASP A 54 -13.29 -1.61 26.32
C ASP A 54 -11.98 -1.23 25.59
N GLY A 55 -12.02 -0.22 24.71
CA GLY A 55 -10.89 0.26 23.94
C GLY A 55 -10.62 -0.52 22.64
N THR A 56 -11.39 -1.57 22.32
CA THR A 56 -11.31 -2.29 21.05
C THR A 56 -11.96 -1.48 19.91
N LEU A 57 -11.60 -1.78 18.65
CA LEU A 57 -12.21 -1.12 17.49
C LEU A 57 -13.66 -1.54 17.32
N ASP A 58 -14.54 -0.58 17.10
CA ASP A 58 -15.91 -0.83 16.66
C ASP A 58 -15.96 -0.89 15.13
N LEU A 59 -15.84 -2.10 14.60
CA LEU A 59 -15.84 -2.32 13.14
C LEU A 59 -17.17 -1.98 12.45
N ASN A 60 -18.24 -1.73 13.20
CA ASN A 60 -19.53 -1.29 12.69
C ASN A 60 -19.67 0.24 12.66
N ASN A 61 -18.74 0.96 13.27
CA ASN A 61 -18.80 2.42 13.42
C ASN A 61 -17.56 3.06 12.80
N PHE A 62 -17.61 3.34 11.49
CA PHE A 62 -16.56 4.06 10.78
C PHE A 62 -16.90 5.55 10.71
N ILE A 63 -16.01 6.38 11.23
CA ILE A 63 -16.13 7.84 11.23
C ILE A 63 -15.42 8.38 9.98
N TYR A 64 -16.21 8.87 9.03
CA TYR A 64 -15.70 9.48 7.79
C TYR A 64 -15.08 10.85 8.06
N LYS A 65 -14.01 11.15 7.35
CA LYS A 65 -13.36 12.45 7.33
C LYS A 65 -13.12 12.89 5.88
N GLU A 66 -13.05 14.21 5.66
CA GLU A 66 -12.67 14.79 4.37
C GLU A 66 -11.19 15.19 4.43
N GLU A 67 -10.32 14.20 4.61
CA GLU A 67 -8.87 14.39 4.63
C GLU A 67 -8.27 13.84 3.33
N TYR A 68 -7.29 14.57 2.78
CA TYR A 68 -6.64 14.23 1.52
C TYR A 68 -5.13 14.26 1.69
N PHE A 69 -4.40 13.59 0.81
CA PHE A 69 -2.96 13.73 0.77
C PHE A 69 -2.55 15.18 0.51
N GLY A 70 -1.31 15.51 0.87
CA GLY A 70 -0.71 16.78 0.47
C GLY A 70 -0.41 16.82 -1.03
N ALA A 71 -0.33 18.06 -1.58
CA ALA A 71 0.07 18.24 -2.98
C ALA A 71 1.42 17.54 -3.28
N PRO A 72 1.57 16.90 -4.43
CA PRO A 72 0.70 16.95 -5.61
C PRO A 72 -0.43 15.89 -5.66
N LEU A 73 -0.71 15.19 -4.57
CA LEU A 73 -1.67 14.08 -4.49
C LEU A 73 -2.98 14.46 -3.77
N ASP A 74 -3.29 15.74 -3.69
CA ASP A 74 -4.43 16.31 -2.95
C ASP A 74 -5.82 15.95 -3.49
N HIS A 75 -5.87 15.20 -4.60
CA HIS A 75 -7.08 14.57 -5.13
C HIS A 75 -7.35 13.16 -4.56
N LEU A 76 -6.37 12.55 -3.87
CA LEU A 76 -6.53 11.25 -3.23
C LEU A 76 -6.93 11.42 -1.76
N ALA A 77 -7.95 10.67 -1.31
CA ALA A 77 -8.33 10.61 0.08
C ALA A 77 -7.17 10.06 0.94
N ASP A 78 -6.88 10.70 2.06
CA ASP A 78 -5.89 10.21 3.03
C ASP A 78 -6.47 9.02 3.80
N SER A 79 -6.23 7.83 3.28
CA SER A 79 -6.77 6.57 3.77
C SER A 79 -5.73 5.47 3.74
N ILE A 80 -5.90 4.46 4.60
CA ILE A 80 -4.97 3.33 4.66
C ILE A 80 -4.89 2.57 3.32
N GLY A 81 -6.01 2.43 2.61
CA GLY A 81 -6.06 1.79 1.30
C GLY A 81 -5.27 2.57 0.25
N ASN A 82 -5.39 3.90 0.22
CA ASN A 82 -4.62 4.72 -0.71
C ASN A 82 -3.13 4.78 -0.37
N HIS A 83 -2.75 4.71 0.92
CA HIS A 83 -1.34 4.55 1.30
C HIS A 83 -0.76 3.25 0.75
N TYR A 84 -1.47 2.13 0.88
CA TYR A 84 -1.04 0.86 0.30
C TYR A 84 -1.04 0.90 -1.24
N ALA A 85 -2.06 1.50 -1.86
CA ALA A 85 -2.11 1.64 -3.31
C ALA A 85 -0.91 2.45 -3.84
N MET A 86 -0.54 3.55 -3.20
CA MET A 86 0.64 4.34 -3.56
C MET A 86 1.94 3.56 -3.35
N GLN A 87 2.08 2.85 -2.23
CA GLN A 87 3.24 2.00 -1.96
C GLN A 87 3.43 0.96 -3.07
N LEU A 88 2.41 0.17 -3.34
CA LEU A 88 2.48 -0.93 -4.30
C LEU A 88 2.59 -0.43 -5.74
N SER A 89 1.96 0.70 -6.06
CA SER A 89 2.12 1.36 -7.36
C SER A 89 3.54 1.88 -7.57
N THR A 90 4.20 2.35 -6.50
CA THR A 90 5.62 2.74 -6.56
C THR A 90 6.48 1.53 -6.88
N TYR A 91 6.25 0.40 -6.24
CA TYR A 91 6.97 -0.84 -6.54
C TYR A 91 6.73 -1.31 -7.97
N ALA A 92 5.49 -1.27 -8.44
CA ALA A 92 5.16 -1.62 -9.82
C ALA A 92 5.89 -0.71 -10.83
N ASN A 93 5.96 0.59 -10.57
CA ASN A 93 6.70 1.54 -11.40
C ASN A 93 8.20 1.21 -11.47
N LEU A 94 8.80 0.80 -10.34
CA LEU A 94 10.20 0.38 -10.30
C LEU A 94 10.43 -0.90 -11.11
N VAL A 95 9.56 -1.90 -11.01
CA VAL A 95 9.66 -3.15 -11.82
C VAL A 95 9.43 -2.86 -13.30
N GLU A 96 8.52 -1.94 -13.66
CA GLU A 96 8.32 -1.52 -15.06
C GLU A 96 9.58 -0.88 -15.66
N SER A 97 10.38 -0.17 -14.86
CA SER A 97 11.66 0.40 -15.33
C SER A 97 12.66 -0.67 -15.77
N TRP A 98 12.49 -1.91 -15.36
CA TRP A 98 13.29 -3.08 -15.79
C TRP A 98 12.80 -3.69 -17.10
N GLY A 99 11.74 -3.12 -17.73
CA GLY A 99 11.18 -3.55 -19.00
C GLY A 99 10.11 -4.64 -18.88
N TYR A 100 9.52 -4.81 -17.71
CA TYR A 100 8.34 -5.63 -17.48
C TYR A 100 7.06 -4.79 -17.54
N LYS A 101 5.91 -5.44 -17.69
CA LYS A 101 4.58 -4.81 -17.72
C LYS A 101 3.77 -5.27 -16.52
N ASN A 102 3.26 -4.33 -15.75
CA ASN A 102 2.31 -4.64 -14.68
C ASN A 102 0.98 -5.13 -15.25
N VAL A 103 0.48 -6.27 -14.75
CA VAL A 103 -0.83 -6.84 -15.09
C VAL A 103 -1.70 -7.10 -13.86
N GLY A 104 -1.21 -6.78 -12.66
CA GLY A 104 -2.00 -6.89 -11.43
C GLY A 104 -1.21 -6.46 -10.19
N ILE A 105 -1.92 -5.85 -9.27
CA ILE A 105 -1.44 -5.53 -7.92
C ILE A 105 -2.49 -6.06 -6.95
N ILE A 106 -2.11 -6.99 -6.09
CA ILE A 106 -3.01 -7.67 -5.17
C ILE A 106 -2.52 -7.43 -3.74
N LEU A 107 -3.42 -6.97 -2.89
CA LEU A 107 -3.18 -6.85 -1.48
C LEU A 107 -3.94 -7.96 -0.76
N CYS A 108 -3.21 -8.78 -0.02
CA CYS A 108 -3.75 -9.86 0.77
C CYS A 108 -3.79 -9.44 2.24
N HIS A 109 -4.99 -9.19 2.75
CA HIS A 109 -5.20 -8.74 4.11
C HIS A 109 -5.65 -9.91 4.99
N ILE A 110 -4.86 -10.24 5.99
CA ILE A 110 -5.11 -11.31 6.96
C ILE A 110 -5.54 -10.65 8.27
N ARG A 111 -6.75 -10.98 8.74
CA ARG A 111 -7.28 -10.47 10.01
C ARG A 111 -7.70 -11.61 10.92
N THR A 112 -7.40 -11.45 12.20
CA THR A 112 -7.96 -12.30 13.25
C THR A 112 -9.25 -11.68 13.74
N ILE A 113 -10.35 -12.41 13.63
CA ILE A 113 -11.65 -12.04 14.22
C ILE A 113 -11.74 -12.72 15.59
N GLN A 114 -11.71 -11.91 16.64
CA GLN A 114 -11.94 -12.44 18.00
C GLN A 114 -13.38 -12.87 18.13
N ASN A 115 -13.61 -14.10 18.58
CA ASN A 115 -14.94 -14.58 18.87
C ASN A 115 -15.53 -13.80 20.05
N GLN A 116 -16.63 -13.08 19.84
CA GLN A 116 -17.26 -12.24 20.89
C GLN A 116 -18.01 -13.06 21.95
N PHE A 117 -18.20 -14.34 21.67
CA PHE A 117 -18.77 -15.28 22.62
C PHE A 117 -17.58 -15.98 23.31
N GLN A 118 -17.26 -15.55 24.53
CA GLN A 118 -16.20 -16.11 25.39
C GLN A 118 -16.50 -17.58 25.76
N ASP A 119 -16.52 -18.46 24.77
CA ASP A 119 -16.43 -19.89 25.02
C ASP A 119 -14.94 -20.24 24.96
N GLU A 120 -14.39 -20.66 26.09
CA GLU A 120 -12.94 -20.94 26.27
C GLU A 120 -12.38 -21.99 25.31
N ASN A 121 -13.19 -22.56 24.42
CA ASN A 121 -12.85 -23.61 23.48
C ASN A 121 -12.97 -23.19 22.00
N GLU A 122 -13.35 -21.97 21.66
CA GLU A 122 -13.40 -21.50 20.27
C GLU A 122 -12.14 -20.69 19.94
N GLU A 123 -11.37 -21.17 18.97
CA GLU A 123 -10.21 -20.47 18.44
C GLU A 123 -10.63 -19.21 17.67
N ASP A 124 -9.78 -18.19 17.70
CA ASP A 124 -9.95 -16.98 16.89
C ASP A 124 -9.98 -17.37 15.39
N GLU A 125 -10.90 -16.79 14.64
CA GLU A 125 -11.03 -17.04 13.20
C GLU A 125 -10.10 -16.12 12.41
N GLU A 126 -9.25 -16.71 11.55
CA GLU A 126 -8.48 -15.96 10.58
C GLU A 126 -9.28 -15.78 9.29
N VAL A 127 -9.44 -14.53 8.88
CA VAL A 127 -10.10 -14.15 7.62
C VAL A 127 -9.07 -13.55 6.68
N VAL A 128 -9.06 -14.07 5.45
CA VAL A 128 -8.21 -13.58 4.37
C VAL A 128 -9.07 -12.84 3.35
N GLU A 129 -8.75 -11.56 3.16
CA GLU A 129 -9.43 -10.70 2.16
C GLU A 129 -8.43 -10.31 1.07
N MET A 130 -8.83 -10.44 -0.18
CA MET A 130 -8.02 -10.08 -1.35
C MET A 130 -8.57 -8.81 -1.98
N TYR A 131 -7.70 -7.82 -2.19
CA TYR A 131 -8.05 -6.56 -2.83
C TYR A 131 -7.25 -6.38 -4.12
N ASP A 132 -7.96 -6.16 -5.23
CA ASP A 132 -7.35 -5.66 -6.45
C ASP A 132 -7.04 -4.18 -6.28
N ILE A 133 -5.76 -3.83 -6.31
CA ILE A 133 -5.29 -2.46 -6.09
C ILE A 133 -5.14 -1.75 -7.44
N PRO A 134 -5.73 -0.55 -7.60
CA PRO A 134 -5.54 0.23 -8.81
C PRO A 134 -4.07 0.65 -8.97
N TYR A 135 -3.54 0.55 -10.18
CA TYR A 135 -2.20 1.04 -10.47
C TYR A 135 -2.22 2.56 -10.64
N LEU A 136 -1.78 3.28 -9.61
CA LEU A 136 -1.72 4.74 -9.55
C LEU A 136 -0.42 5.27 -10.21
N LYS A 137 -0.20 4.91 -11.48
CA LYS A 137 1.04 5.21 -12.21
C LYS A 137 1.30 6.70 -12.35
N ASN A 138 0.27 7.48 -12.64
CA ASN A 138 0.38 8.93 -12.80
C ASN A 138 0.74 9.60 -11.47
N GLU A 139 0.09 9.20 -10.40
CA GLU A 139 0.28 9.69 -9.05
C GLU A 139 1.70 9.40 -8.55
N VAL A 140 2.22 8.20 -8.83
CA VAL A 140 3.62 7.85 -8.56
C VAL A 140 4.57 8.77 -9.32
N GLY A 141 4.30 9.03 -10.61
CA GLY A 141 5.09 9.97 -11.41
C GLY A 141 5.08 11.38 -10.82
N MET A 142 3.93 11.88 -10.40
CA MET A 142 3.78 13.19 -9.76
C MET A 142 4.55 13.26 -8.43
N MET A 143 4.44 12.24 -7.60
CA MET A 143 5.13 12.14 -6.31
C MET A 143 6.66 12.14 -6.49
N ILE A 144 7.18 11.32 -7.40
CA ILE A 144 8.63 11.23 -7.67
C ILE A 144 9.16 12.56 -8.23
N ALA A 145 8.42 13.20 -9.17
CA ALA A 145 8.81 14.49 -9.73
C ALA A 145 8.87 15.59 -8.66
N ASP A 146 7.87 15.66 -7.78
CA ASP A 146 7.83 16.60 -6.67
C ASP A 146 9.01 16.38 -5.70
N TYR A 147 9.23 15.12 -5.29
CA TYR A 147 10.34 14.76 -4.42
C TYR A 147 11.70 15.15 -5.04
N SER A 148 11.92 14.80 -6.30
CA SER A 148 13.16 15.09 -7.01
C SER A 148 13.42 16.58 -7.11
N SER A 149 12.39 17.38 -7.41
CA SER A 149 12.49 18.84 -7.48
C SER A 149 12.90 19.48 -6.14
N LYS A 150 12.42 18.93 -5.03
CA LYS A 150 12.65 19.46 -3.69
C LYS A 150 13.99 19.05 -3.09
N HIS A 151 14.46 17.84 -3.40
CA HIS A 151 15.60 17.23 -2.70
C HIS A 151 16.83 17.05 -3.58
N ILE A 152 16.70 16.58 -4.81
CA ILE A 152 17.86 16.29 -5.68
C ILE A 152 18.48 17.58 -6.23
N TYR A 153 17.66 18.53 -6.69
CA TYR A 153 18.16 19.81 -7.22
C TYR A 153 18.72 20.76 -6.16
N LYS A 154 18.30 20.65 -4.89
CA LYS A 154 18.88 21.44 -3.81
C LYS A 154 20.31 21.01 -3.47
N THR A 155 20.59 19.71 -3.50
CA THR A 155 21.92 19.17 -3.18
C THR A 155 22.96 19.59 -4.22
N ALA A 156 22.58 19.70 -5.50
CA ALA A 156 23.47 20.17 -6.57
C ALA A 156 23.85 21.66 -6.42
N LYS A 157 22.96 22.51 -5.86
CA LYS A 157 23.27 23.93 -5.63
C LYS A 157 24.16 24.20 -4.42
N THR A 158 24.33 23.24 -3.52
CA THR A 158 25.16 23.40 -2.31
C THR A 158 26.60 22.94 -2.54
N LEU A 159 26.91 22.33 -3.68
CA LEU A 159 28.23 21.82 -4.03
C LEU A 159 29.04 22.76 -4.97
N PHE A 160 28.48 23.91 -5.31
CA PHE A 160 29.11 25.00 -6.05
C PHE A 160 28.86 26.33 -5.28
#